data_7e05e3b0fb6a08e6d992f20efc908bea
#
_entry.id   7e05e3b0fb6a08e6d992f20efc908bea
#
_cell.length_a   1.000
_cell.length_b   1.000
_cell.length_c   1.000
_cell.angle_alpha   90.00
_cell.angle_beta   90.00
_cell.angle_gamma   90.00
#
_symmetry.space_group_name_H-M   'P 1'
#
loop_
_entity.id
_entity.type
_entity.pdbx_description
1 polymer ?
#
loop_
_entity_poly.entity_id
_entity_poly.type
_entity_poly.pdbx_seq_one_letter_code
_entity_poly.pdbx_strand_id
1 'polypeptide(L)'
;DAAPETVSDMARDAGFKVVPTGIDHGTVTVIAGGRPHEVTTFRRDVETDGRRAVVAYSDRIEEDAERRDFTMNALYADRHGRVIDPLDGLPDLRARRVRFVGDPETRIREDYLRILRFFRFHAAYGDPEGGLDAESLAACAALSSGLETISRERIYA
;
A
#
# COMPACT_ATOMS: atom_id res chain seq x y z
N ASP A 1 -9.94 -9.12 -8.43
CA ASP A 1 -9.29 -10.34 -8.93
C ASP A 1 -9.20 -10.47 -10.45
N ALA A 2 -9.45 -9.42 -11.20
CA ALA A 2 -9.30 -9.40 -12.65
C ALA A 2 -7.97 -8.75 -13.06
N ALA A 3 -7.31 -9.30 -14.09
CA ALA A 3 -6.11 -8.69 -14.66
C ALA A 3 -6.41 -7.29 -15.25
N PRO A 4 -5.44 -6.37 -15.31
CA PRO A 4 -5.66 -5.00 -15.77
C PRO A 4 -6.24 -4.92 -17.18
N GLU A 5 -5.86 -5.81 -18.07
CA GLU A 5 -6.39 -5.92 -19.42
C GLU A 5 -7.88 -6.26 -19.39
N THR A 6 -8.26 -7.25 -18.58
CA THR A 6 -9.66 -7.65 -18.40
C THR A 6 -10.50 -6.50 -17.83
N VAL A 7 -9.97 -5.79 -16.81
CA VAL A 7 -10.63 -4.60 -16.24
C VAL A 7 -10.81 -3.52 -17.31
N SER A 8 -9.78 -3.30 -18.13
CA SER A 8 -9.83 -2.31 -19.22
C SER A 8 -10.91 -2.63 -20.24
N ASP A 9 -11.00 -3.89 -20.65
CA ASP A 9 -11.99 -4.34 -21.63
C ASP A 9 -13.42 -4.26 -21.07
N MET A 10 -13.64 -4.78 -19.87
CA MET A 10 -14.93 -4.66 -19.18
C MET A 10 -15.40 -3.21 -19.02
N ALA A 11 -14.50 -2.30 -18.65
CA ALA A 11 -14.83 -0.90 -18.48
C ALA A 11 -15.16 -0.21 -19.83
N ARG A 12 -14.43 -0.54 -20.91
CA ARG A 12 -14.72 -0.02 -22.25
C ARG A 12 -16.06 -0.55 -22.78
N ASP A 13 -16.34 -1.83 -22.61
CA ASP A 13 -17.61 -2.46 -22.99
C ASP A 13 -18.80 -1.84 -22.25
N ALA A 14 -18.58 -1.41 -21.00
CA ALA A 14 -19.57 -0.66 -20.22
C ALA A 14 -19.65 0.84 -20.58
N GLY A 15 -18.91 1.30 -21.60
CA GLY A 15 -18.94 2.68 -22.10
C GLY A 15 -18.10 3.68 -21.32
N PHE A 16 -17.20 3.23 -20.45
CA PHE A 16 -16.30 4.11 -19.72
C PHE A 16 -15.01 4.37 -20.49
N LYS A 17 -14.46 5.59 -20.31
CA LYS A 17 -13.10 5.90 -20.78
C LYS A 17 -12.08 5.27 -19.84
N VAL A 18 -11.11 4.55 -20.42
CA VAL A 18 -10.01 3.91 -19.68
C VAL A 18 -8.67 4.51 -20.09
N VAL A 19 -7.83 4.84 -19.11
CA VAL A 19 -6.47 5.34 -19.29
C VAL A 19 -5.48 4.36 -18.62
N PRO A 20 -4.51 3.78 -19.35
CA PRO A 20 -3.57 2.80 -18.82
C PRO A 20 -2.42 3.49 -18.04
N THR A 21 -2.75 4.17 -16.94
CA THR A 21 -1.80 5.01 -16.18
C THR A 21 -0.77 4.24 -15.36
N GLY A 22 -0.87 2.94 -15.26
CA GLY A 22 0.03 2.13 -14.42
C GLY A 22 -0.14 0.64 -14.70
N ILE A 23 -0.34 0.27 -15.97
CA ILE A 23 -0.64 -1.11 -16.36
C ILE A 23 0.48 -2.08 -15.96
N ASP A 24 1.75 -1.64 -16.05
CA ASP A 24 2.91 -2.42 -15.62
C ASP A 24 2.91 -2.69 -14.10
N HIS A 25 2.12 -1.93 -13.35
CA HIS A 25 1.93 -2.08 -11.92
C HIS A 25 0.54 -2.63 -11.55
N GLY A 26 -0.20 -3.12 -12.54
CA GLY A 26 -1.53 -3.67 -12.32
C GLY A 26 -2.64 -2.65 -12.11
N THR A 27 -2.42 -1.36 -12.45
CA THR A 27 -3.39 -0.28 -12.24
C THR A 27 -3.87 0.29 -13.57
N VAL A 28 -5.18 0.50 -13.67
CA VAL A 28 -5.81 1.25 -14.77
C VAL A 28 -6.70 2.34 -14.18
N THR A 29 -6.80 3.48 -14.86
CA THR A 29 -7.71 4.55 -14.44
C THR A 29 -8.97 4.51 -15.30
N VAL A 30 -10.13 4.35 -14.66
CA VAL A 30 -11.45 4.39 -15.27
C VAL A 30 -12.09 5.74 -14.97
N ILE A 31 -12.55 6.43 -16.01
CA ILE A 31 -13.24 7.72 -15.86
C ILE A 31 -14.76 7.47 -15.81
N ALA A 32 -15.34 7.66 -14.63
CA ALA A 32 -16.78 7.53 -14.42
C ALA A 32 -17.35 8.82 -13.82
N GLY A 33 -18.42 9.34 -14.42
CA GLY A 33 -19.05 10.61 -13.99
C GLY A 33 -18.07 11.81 -14.03
N GLY A 34 -17.11 11.81 -14.95
CA GLY A 34 -16.08 12.85 -15.07
C GLY A 34 -14.96 12.76 -14.01
N ARG A 35 -14.95 11.74 -13.15
CA ARG A 35 -13.95 11.53 -12.11
C ARG A 35 -13.06 10.34 -12.42
N PRO A 36 -11.74 10.44 -12.16
CA PRO A 36 -10.83 9.30 -12.26
C PRO A 36 -11.02 8.35 -11.08
N HIS A 37 -11.03 7.06 -11.38
CA HIS A 37 -11.02 5.97 -10.41
C HIS A 37 -9.88 5.03 -10.75
N GLU A 38 -8.94 4.85 -9.84
CA GLU A 38 -7.87 3.87 -9.99
C GLU A 38 -8.40 2.49 -9.63
N VAL A 39 -8.23 1.56 -10.56
CA VAL A 39 -8.58 0.15 -10.37
C VAL A 39 -7.30 -0.65 -10.43
N THR A 40 -6.93 -1.25 -9.31
CA THR A 40 -5.69 -2.00 -9.17
C THR A 40 -6.01 -3.46 -8.87
N THR A 41 -5.43 -4.37 -9.67
CA THR A 41 -5.49 -5.81 -9.41
C THR A 41 -4.72 -6.13 -8.13
N PHE A 42 -5.21 -7.07 -7.33
CA PHE A 42 -4.46 -7.57 -6.18
C PHE A 42 -3.12 -8.17 -6.63
N ARG A 43 -2.09 -7.98 -5.82
CA ARG A 43 -0.72 -8.36 -6.14
C ARG A 43 -0.09 -9.08 -4.96
N ARG A 44 0.83 -9.99 -5.26
CA ARG A 44 1.77 -10.57 -4.31
C ARG A 44 3.19 -10.32 -4.78
N ASP A 45 4.10 -10.13 -3.86
CA ASP A 45 5.52 -10.00 -4.16
C ASP A 45 6.10 -11.39 -4.42
N VAL A 46 6.82 -11.56 -5.55
CA VAL A 46 7.44 -12.83 -5.93
C VAL A 46 8.92 -12.82 -5.58
N GLU A 47 9.59 -11.70 -5.83
CA GLU A 47 10.98 -11.45 -5.47
C GLU A 47 11.16 -9.98 -5.15
N THR A 48 11.93 -9.67 -4.12
CA THR A 48 12.32 -8.30 -3.76
C THR A 48 13.83 -8.21 -3.71
N ASP A 49 14.45 -7.45 -4.61
CA ASP A 49 15.89 -7.17 -4.61
C ASP A 49 16.23 -5.76 -4.08
N GLY A 50 15.38 -5.21 -3.22
CA GLY A 50 15.55 -3.88 -2.62
C GLY A 50 15.22 -2.69 -3.53
N ARG A 51 15.01 -2.87 -4.83
CA ARG A 51 14.68 -1.81 -5.79
C ARG A 51 13.50 -2.10 -6.71
N ARG A 52 13.22 -3.36 -6.98
CA ARG A 52 12.11 -3.80 -7.82
C ARG A 52 11.49 -5.04 -7.21
N ALA A 53 10.28 -4.91 -6.72
CA ALA A 53 9.45 -6.07 -6.48
C ALA A 53 8.95 -6.59 -7.83
N VAL A 54 9.30 -7.82 -8.18
CA VAL A 54 8.58 -8.54 -9.23
C VAL A 54 7.26 -8.93 -8.63
N VAL A 55 6.19 -8.30 -9.07
CA VAL A 55 4.84 -8.56 -8.59
C VAL A 55 4.13 -9.54 -9.52
N ALA A 56 3.45 -10.52 -8.95
CA ALA A 56 2.47 -11.32 -9.66
C ALA A 56 1.06 -10.87 -9.25
N TYR A 57 0.10 -11.02 -10.14
CA TYR A 57 -1.29 -10.80 -9.80
C TYR A 57 -1.79 -11.90 -8.86
N SER A 58 -2.72 -11.54 -7.98
CA SER A 58 -3.34 -12.43 -7.02
C SER A 58 -4.85 -12.27 -7.05
N ASP A 59 -5.58 -13.30 -6.69
CA ASP A 59 -7.01 -13.29 -6.41
C ASP A 59 -7.32 -13.26 -4.90
N ARG A 60 -6.25 -13.23 -4.08
CA ARG A 60 -6.33 -13.25 -2.62
C ARG A 60 -6.05 -11.88 -2.03
N ILE A 61 -7.01 -11.38 -1.29
CA ILE A 61 -6.91 -10.07 -0.59
C ILE A 61 -5.83 -10.08 0.49
N GLU A 62 -5.60 -11.25 1.12
CA GLU A 62 -4.58 -11.42 2.16
C GLU A 62 -3.18 -11.18 1.59
N GLU A 63 -2.89 -11.73 0.40
CA GLU A 63 -1.59 -11.55 -0.25
C GLU A 63 -1.33 -10.08 -0.62
N ASP A 64 -2.37 -9.32 -1.06
CA ASP A 64 -2.22 -7.89 -1.30
C ASP A 64 -2.07 -7.10 0.00
N ALA A 65 -2.72 -7.52 1.07
CA ALA A 65 -2.62 -6.89 2.38
C ALA A 65 -1.22 -7.07 2.99
N GLU A 66 -0.67 -8.28 2.93
CA GLU A 66 0.63 -8.64 3.50
C GLU A 66 1.81 -7.86 2.91
N ARG A 67 1.72 -7.39 1.66
CA ARG A 67 2.77 -6.59 1.02
C ARG A 67 2.67 -5.09 1.29
N ARG A 68 1.62 -4.62 1.98
CA ARG A 68 1.44 -3.20 2.31
C ARG A 68 2.38 -2.77 3.44
N ASP A 69 2.52 -1.46 3.61
CA ASP A 69 3.42 -0.89 4.63
C ASP A 69 2.84 -0.99 6.05
N PHE A 70 1.62 -0.49 6.27
CA PHE A 70 1.02 -0.40 7.61
C PHE A 70 -0.29 -1.17 7.71
N THR A 71 -0.58 -1.71 8.91
CA THR A 71 -1.81 -2.46 9.19
C THR A 71 -3.06 -1.66 8.87
N MET A 72 -3.09 -0.37 9.21
CA MET A 72 -4.19 0.54 8.91
C MET A 72 -4.38 0.80 7.40
N ASN A 73 -3.36 0.54 6.58
CA ASN A 73 -3.40 0.66 5.13
C ASN A 73 -3.81 -0.66 4.43
N ALA A 74 -3.98 -1.73 5.19
CA ALA A 74 -4.38 -3.05 4.73
C ALA A 74 -5.87 -3.35 4.99
N LEU A 75 -6.68 -2.30 5.11
CA LEU A 75 -8.13 -2.37 5.23
C LEU A 75 -8.78 -2.21 3.87
N TYR A 76 -9.83 -2.97 3.63
CA TYR A 76 -10.59 -2.95 2.39
C TYR A 76 -12.08 -2.76 2.71
N ALA A 77 -12.85 -2.37 1.72
CA ALA A 77 -14.30 -2.32 1.83
C ALA A 77 -14.95 -2.94 0.59
N ASP A 78 -16.00 -3.70 0.78
CA ASP A 78 -16.81 -4.18 -0.34
C ASP A 78 -17.74 -3.08 -0.87
N ARG A 79 -18.44 -3.36 -1.97
CA ARG A 79 -19.39 -2.43 -2.61
C ARG A 79 -20.57 -2.03 -1.71
N HIS A 80 -20.78 -2.70 -0.59
CA HIS A 80 -21.84 -2.42 0.39
C HIS A 80 -21.30 -1.64 1.60
N GLY A 81 -20.00 -1.31 1.62
CA GLY A 81 -19.34 -0.60 2.71
C GLY A 81 -18.95 -1.51 3.89
N ARG A 82 -19.03 -2.85 3.73
CA ARG A 82 -18.55 -3.76 4.75
C ARG A 82 -17.03 -3.80 4.73
N VAL A 83 -16.42 -3.53 5.89
CA VAL A 83 -14.97 -3.56 6.05
C VAL A 83 -14.48 -5.01 6.09
N ILE A 84 -13.41 -5.27 5.32
CA ILE A 84 -12.66 -6.52 5.30
C ILE A 84 -11.28 -6.19 5.87
N ASP A 85 -10.91 -6.87 6.94
CA ASP A 85 -9.67 -6.63 7.68
C ASP A 85 -8.84 -7.92 7.78
N PRO A 86 -8.02 -8.22 6.76
CA PRO A 86 -7.27 -9.48 6.72
C PRO A 86 -6.14 -9.55 7.75
N LEU A 87 -5.63 -8.42 8.22
CA LEU A 87 -4.42 -8.35 9.07
C LEU A 87 -4.69 -7.73 10.44
N ASP A 88 -5.95 -7.67 10.88
CA ASP A 88 -6.35 -7.09 12.16
C ASP A 88 -5.85 -5.63 12.35
N GLY A 89 -5.97 -4.83 11.29
CA GLY A 89 -5.56 -3.43 11.27
C GLY A 89 -6.59 -2.44 11.81
N LEU A 90 -7.85 -2.86 11.94
CA LEU A 90 -8.93 -2.00 12.45
C LEU A 90 -8.73 -1.57 13.91
N PRO A 91 -8.27 -2.44 14.84
CA PRO A 91 -7.86 -2.02 16.18
C PRO A 91 -6.76 -0.96 16.17
N ASP A 92 -5.73 -1.09 15.33
CA ASP A 92 -4.67 -0.10 15.19
C ASP A 92 -5.21 1.25 14.68
N LEU A 93 -6.09 1.21 13.67
CA LEU A 93 -6.72 2.42 13.15
C LEU A 93 -7.56 3.14 14.23
N ARG A 94 -8.34 2.40 15.02
CA ARG A 94 -9.16 2.95 16.12
C ARG A 94 -8.29 3.54 17.23
N ALA A 95 -7.17 2.88 17.54
CA ALA A 95 -6.20 3.36 18.52
C ALA A 95 -5.29 4.47 17.96
N ARG A 96 -5.46 4.87 16.69
CA ARG A 96 -4.60 5.83 15.99
C ARG A 96 -3.11 5.44 16.06
N ARG A 97 -2.84 4.14 16.03
CA ARG A 97 -1.49 3.57 16.06
C ARG A 97 -1.04 3.22 14.65
N VAL A 98 0.07 3.79 14.22
CA VAL A 98 0.73 3.43 12.95
C VAL A 98 1.73 2.31 13.23
N ARG A 99 1.47 1.11 12.71
CA ARG A 99 2.29 -0.08 12.91
C ARG A 99 2.54 -0.76 11.55
N PHE A 100 3.77 -1.23 11.34
CA PHE A 100 4.10 -2.00 10.14
C PHE A 100 3.33 -3.32 10.06
N VAL A 101 3.07 -3.76 8.83
CA VAL A 101 2.59 -5.12 8.57
C VAL A 101 3.74 -6.11 8.81
N GLY A 102 3.50 -7.13 9.62
CA GLY A 102 4.51 -8.14 9.94
C GLY A 102 5.73 -7.57 10.68
N ASP A 103 6.92 -8.04 10.31
CA ASP A 103 8.18 -7.59 10.92
C ASP A 103 8.62 -6.23 10.36
N PRO A 104 8.78 -5.18 11.21
CA PRO A 104 9.12 -3.84 10.77
C PRO A 104 10.45 -3.75 10.03
N GLU A 105 11.49 -4.47 10.49
CA GLU A 105 12.79 -4.44 9.83
C GLU A 105 12.75 -5.02 8.43
N THR A 106 12.05 -6.13 8.25
CA THR A 106 11.84 -6.74 6.94
C THR A 106 11.12 -5.77 6.01
N ARG A 107 10.05 -5.14 6.47
CA ARG A 107 9.31 -4.14 5.69
C ARG A 107 10.15 -2.94 5.27
N ILE A 108 11.01 -2.46 6.16
CA ILE A 108 11.90 -1.32 5.88
C ILE A 108 12.99 -1.72 4.87
N ARG A 109 13.58 -2.93 4.99
CA ARG A 109 14.61 -3.40 4.04
C ARG A 109 14.10 -3.58 2.62
N GLU A 110 12.82 -3.89 2.43
CA GLU A 110 12.20 -3.95 1.10
C GLU A 110 12.12 -2.55 0.44
N ASP A 111 11.88 -1.50 1.23
CA ASP A 111 11.84 -0.13 0.76
C ASP A 111 12.10 0.86 1.91
N TYR A 112 13.28 1.44 1.95
CA TYR A 112 13.67 2.41 2.98
C TYR A 112 12.82 3.68 3.00
N LEU A 113 12.08 3.99 1.93
CA LEU A 113 11.10 5.09 1.93
C LEU A 113 10.02 4.88 2.99
N ARG A 114 9.78 3.65 3.41
CA ARG A 114 8.81 3.31 4.46
C ARG A 114 9.16 3.94 5.81
N ILE A 115 10.44 4.25 6.08
CA ILE A 115 10.84 5.03 7.25
C ILE A 115 10.19 6.43 7.22
N LEU A 116 10.34 7.16 6.11
CA LEU A 116 9.73 8.49 5.97
C LEU A 116 8.20 8.41 5.97
N ARG A 117 7.65 7.37 5.36
CA ARG A 117 6.21 7.11 5.36
C ARG A 117 5.68 6.89 6.77
N PHE A 118 6.41 6.16 7.64
CA PHE A 118 6.04 5.92 9.03
C PHE A 118 5.81 7.24 9.79
N PHE A 119 6.76 8.15 9.73
CA PHE A 119 6.64 9.45 10.39
C PHE A 119 5.53 10.31 9.77
N ARG A 120 5.41 10.29 8.43
CA ARG A 120 4.34 11.03 7.73
C ARG A 120 2.94 10.52 8.09
N PHE A 121 2.76 9.21 8.15
CA PHE A 121 1.49 8.60 8.54
C PHE A 121 1.18 8.87 10.01
N HIS A 122 2.17 8.78 10.90
CA HIS A 122 1.97 9.14 12.30
C HIS A 122 1.58 10.60 12.47
N ALA A 123 2.23 11.52 11.78
CA ALA A 123 1.88 12.94 11.82
C ALA A 123 0.45 13.24 11.32
N ALA A 124 -0.04 12.46 10.35
CA ALA A 124 -1.36 12.66 9.76
C ALA A 124 -2.49 11.94 10.54
N TYR A 125 -2.23 10.75 11.05
CA TYR A 125 -3.25 9.83 11.58
C TYR A 125 -2.96 9.33 12.99
N GLY A 126 -1.72 9.44 13.47
CA GLY A 126 -1.30 8.95 14.78
C GLY A 126 -1.94 9.68 15.94
N ASP A 127 -1.89 9.07 17.13
CA ASP A 127 -2.26 9.72 18.36
C ASP A 127 -1.10 10.59 18.85
N PRO A 128 -1.25 11.92 18.94
CA PRO A 128 -0.17 12.81 19.37
C PRO A 128 0.23 12.58 20.84
N GLU A 129 -0.67 12.06 21.68
CA GLU A 129 -0.42 11.80 23.10
C GLU A 129 0.05 10.37 23.33
N GLY A 130 -0.37 9.41 22.51
CA GLY A 130 -0.01 8.00 22.61
C GLY A 130 1.42 7.69 22.13
N GLY A 131 2.04 8.61 21.41
CA GLY A 131 3.38 8.45 20.86
C GLY A 131 3.47 7.48 19.69
N LEU A 132 4.73 7.23 19.28
CA LEU A 132 5.06 6.32 18.18
C LEU A 132 5.05 4.87 18.65
N ASP A 133 4.66 3.94 17.78
CA ASP A 133 4.81 2.51 18.04
C ASP A 133 6.29 2.17 18.26
N ALA A 134 6.61 1.62 19.45
CA ALA A 134 7.99 1.48 19.91
C ALA A 134 8.83 0.53 19.04
N GLU A 135 8.24 -0.57 18.57
CA GLU A 135 8.89 -1.55 17.71
C GLU A 135 9.18 -0.96 16.32
N SER A 136 8.18 -0.31 15.74
CA SER A 136 8.32 0.39 14.45
C SER A 136 9.38 1.50 14.52
N LEU A 137 9.42 2.27 15.62
CA LEU A 137 10.39 3.33 15.82
C LEU A 137 11.81 2.77 15.98
N ALA A 138 11.99 1.70 16.74
CA ALA A 138 13.28 1.03 16.92
C ALA A 138 13.83 0.52 15.58
N ALA A 139 13.00 -0.12 14.76
CA ALA A 139 13.38 -0.58 13.43
C ALA A 139 13.76 0.58 12.49
N CYS A 140 13.01 1.68 12.52
CA CYS A 140 13.32 2.89 11.76
C CYS A 140 14.69 3.47 12.16
N ALA A 141 14.99 3.51 13.47
CA ALA A 141 16.27 4.01 13.97
C ALA A 141 17.43 3.09 13.55
N ALA A 142 17.26 1.78 13.71
CA ALA A 142 18.29 0.79 13.36
C ALA A 142 18.65 0.78 11.87
N LEU A 143 17.70 1.09 10.99
CA LEU A 143 17.85 1.03 9.54
C LEU A 143 17.91 2.41 8.87
N SER A 144 18.08 3.48 9.65
CA SER A 144 18.07 4.86 9.16
C SER A 144 19.12 5.18 8.09
N SER A 145 20.28 4.50 8.11
CA SER A 145 21.33 4.64 7.08
C SER A 145 20.84 4.26 5.67
N GLY A 146 19.83 3.40 5.57
CA GLY A 146 19.23 3.05 4.28
C GLY A 146 18.56 4.23 3.56
N LEU A 147 18.22 5.31 4.26
CA LEU A 147 17.67 6.52 3.67
C LEU A 147 18.63 7.18 2.66
N GLU A 148 19.94 7.02 2.82
CA GLU A 148 20.96 7.55 1.90
C GLU A 148 20.85 6.93 0.50
N THR A 149 20.20 5.78 0.37
CA THR A 149 20.02 5.07 -0.91
C THR A 149 18.81 5.55 -1.70
N ILE A 150 17.95 6.38 -1.09
CA ILE A 150 16.70 6.85 -1.72
C ILE A 150 16.98 8.08 -2.59
N SER A 151 16.45 8.09 -3.82
CA SER A 151 16.56 9.26 -4.68
C SER A 151 15.71 10.44 -4.15
N ARG A 152 16.16 11.66 -4.46
CA ARG A 152 15.46 12.88 -4.04
C ARG A 152 14.03 12.94 -4.57
N GLU A 153 13.81 12.51 -5.81
CA GLU A 153 12.49 12.48 -6.45
C GLU A 153 11.50 11.65 -5.63
N ARG A 154 11.93 10.50 -5.10
CA ARG A 154 11.08 9.65 -4.26
C ARG A 154 10.77 10.26 -2.89
N ILE A 155 11.67 11.06 -2.34
CA ILE A 155 11.47 11.74 -1.04
C ILE A 155 10.40 12.84 -1.17
N TYR A 156 10.35 13.53 -2.30
CA TYR A 156 9.45 14.67 -2.53
C TYR A 156 8.14 14.30 -3.24
N ALA A 157 7.97 13.06 -3.67
CA ALA A 157 6.72 12.55 -4.25
C ALA A 157 5.72 12.17 -3.14
#